data_674b8750a6f30799dac3286d8a547bb2
#
_entry.id   674b8750a6f30799dac3286d8a547bb2
#
_cell.length_a   1.000
_cell.length_b   1.000
_cell.length_c   1.000
_cell.angle_alpha   90.00
_cell.angle_beta   90.00
_cell.angle_gamma   90.00
#
_symmetry.space_group_name_H-M   'P 1'
#
loop_
_entity.id
_entity.type
_entity.pdbx_description
1 polymer ?
#
loop_
_entity_poly.entity_id
_entity_poly.type
_entity_poly.pdbx_seq_one_letter_code
_entity_poly.pdbx_strand_id
1 'polypeptide(L)'
;MNDKEYMRLALQLAKKGCGWTSPNPMVGAVVVKEGRIIGQGWHQRYGQAHAERNALASCTEDPQGATLYVTLEPCCHYGKQPPCVDAILDAGIHRVVVGSADPNPLVAGKGIAILRAHGIDVTENVLQEECDALNKVFFHYITTKRPFVSMKYAMTMDGKIATYTGASKWITGEIARNHVQRQRHRFRGIMVGVGTIPVSYTHLRAHETDQ
;
A
#
# COMPACT_ATOMS: atom_id res chain seq x y z
N MET A 1 0.98 -10.56 21.94
CA MET A 1 0.58 -10.66 20.51
C MET A 1 1.63 -11.51 19.78
N ASN A 2 1.22 -12.22 18.74
CA ASN A 2 2.14 -13.01 17.89
C ASN A 2 2.51 -12.24 16.61
N ASP A 3 3.45 -12.79 15.80
CA ASP A 3 3.92 -12.11 14.57
C ASP A 3 2.80 -11.76 13.60
N LYS A 4 1.81 -12.64 13.44
CA LYS A 4 0.67 -12.38 12.54
C LYS A 4 -0.20 -11.22 13.02
N GLU A 5 -0.35 -11.04 14.32
CA GLU A 5 -1.13 -9.95 14.89
C GLU A 5 -0.43 -8.59 14.68
N TYR A 6 0.88 -8.52 14.91
CA TYR A 6 1.65 -7.30 14.61
C TYR A 6 1.68 -7.00 13.11
N MET A 7 1.80 -8.02 12.26
CA MET A 7 1.75 -7.84 10.81
C MET A 7 0.37 -7.34 10.34
N ARG A 8 -0.73 -7.77 10.96
CA ARG A 8 -2.07 -7.21 10.67
C ARG A 8 -2.17 -5.73 11.03
N LEU A 9 -1.55 -5.30 12.12
CA LEU A 9 -1.46 -3.87 12.46
C LEU A 9 -0.67 -3.10 11.40
N ALA A 10 0.48 -3.62 10.97
CA ALA A 10 1.26 -3.02 9.88
C ALA A 10 0.43 -2.92 8.58
N LEU A 11 -0.36 -3.95 8.23
CA LEU A 11 -1.27 -3.92 7.09
C LEU A 11 -2.38 -2.86 7.22
N GLN A 12 -2.92 -2.66 8.43
CA GLN A 12 -3.91 -1.60 8.69
C GLN A 12 -3.29 -0.21 8.52
N LEU A 13 -2.05 -0.01 8.98
CA LEU A 13 -1.31 1.23 8.77
C LEU A 13 -1.04 1.48 7.29
N ALA A 14 -0.58 0.46 6.55
CA ALA A 14 -0.30 0.56 5.13
C ALA A 14 -1.51 1.06 4.32
N LYS A 15 -2.72 0.61 4.66
CA LYS A 15 -3.97 1.03 3.99
C LYS A 15 -4.23 2.54 4.07
N LYS A 16 -3.68 3.24 5.07
CA LYS A 16 -3.81 4.70 5.20
C LYS A 16 -3.11 5.47 4.06
N GLY A 17 -2.11 4.84 3.41
CA GLY A 17 -1.43 5.39 2.23
C GLY A 17 -2.19 5.25 0.91
N CYS A 18 -3.39 4.63 0.93
CA CYS A 18 -4.16 4.39 -0.29
C CYS A 18 -4.47 5.69 -1.04
N GLY A 19 -4.18 5.71 -2.34
CA GLY A 19 -4.36 6.88 -3.21
C GLY A 19 -3.22 7.92 -3.15
N TRP A 20 -2.42 7.94 -2.09
CA TRP A 20 -1.37 8.95 -1.88
C TRP A 20 0.05 8.47 -2.24
N THR A 21 0.31 7.17 -2.14
CA THR A 21 1.66 6.62 -2.33
C THR A 21 2.01 6.35 -3.79
N SER A 22 1.03 6.23 -4.69
CA SER A 22 1.27 5.85 -6.08
C SER A 22 2.29 6.78 -6.79
N PRO A 23 3.28 6.25 -7.52
CA PRO A 23 3.44 4.86 -7.98
C PRO A 23 4.08 3.90 -6.97
N ASN A 24 4.49 4.37 -5.78
CA ASN A 24 5.07 3.52 -4.74
C ASN A 24 4.03 2.57 -4.14
N PRO A 25 4.45 1.43 -3.57
CA PRO A 25 3.57 0.53 -2.84
C PRO A 25 3.07 1.15 -1.53
N MET A 26 1.94 0.66 -1.05
CA MET A 26 1.46 0.92 0.30
C MET A 26 2.24 0.03 1.27
N VAL A 27 2.97 0.64 2.19
CA VAL A 27 3.77 -0.07 3.18
C VAL A 27 3.43 0.45 4.57
N GLY A 28 3.35 -0.46 5.54
CA GLY A 28 3.20 -0.15 6.95
C GLY A 28 4.24 -0.89 7.77
N ALA A 29 4.63 -0.29 8.88
CA ALA A 29 5.62 -0.84 9.78
C ALA A 29 5.24 -0.62 11.25
N VAL A 30 5.62 -1.58 12.10
CA VAL A 30 5.42 -1.55 13.56
C VAL A 30 6.71 -1.97 14.23
N VAL A 31 7.17 -1.19 15.22
CA VAL A 31 8.33 -1.52 16.06
C VAL A 31 7.85 -2.02 17.41
N VAL A 32 8.33 -3.20 17.81
CA VAL A 32 7.91 -3.88 19.04
C VAL A 32 9.13 -4.19 19.90
N LYS A 33 9.10 -3.80 21.15
CA LYS A 33 10.13 -4.10 22.15
C LYS A 33 9.47 -4.74 23.38
N GLU A 34 9.97 -5.90 23.79
CA GLU A 34 9.43 -6.63 24.95
C GLU A 34 7.89 -6.80 24.93
N GLY A 35 7.35 -7.12 23.72
CA GLY A 35 5.91 -7.32 23.53
C GLY A 35 5.08 -6.03 23.49
N ARG A 36 5.67 -4.86 23.67
CA ARG A 36 5.02 -3.54 23.58
C ARG A 36 5.29 -2.87 22.24
N ILE A 37 4.29 -2.25 21.67
CA ILE A 37 4.47 -1.43 20.45
C ILE A 37 5.07 -0.09 20.89
N ILE A 38 6.27 0.21 20.39
CA ILE A 38 6.99 1.45 20.70
C ILE A 38 7.00 2.43 19.53
N GLY A 39 6.74 1.96 18.30
CA GLY A 39 6.70 2.80 17.11
C GLY A 39 5.77 2.25 16.04
N GLN A 40 5.16 3.14 15.26
CA GLN A 40 4.26 2.80 14.17
C GLN A 40 4.42 3.78 13.01
N GLY A 41 4.40 3.28 11.78
CA GLY A 41 4.54 4.12 10.61
C GLY A 41 3.92 3.51 9.36
N TRP A 42 3.67 4.35 8.37
CA TRP A 42 3.28 3.92 7.04
C TRP A 42 3.86 4.88 6.01
N HIS A 43 4.00 4.44 4.77
CA HIS A 43 4.34 5.33 3.67
C HIS A 43 3.15 6.25 3.40
N GLN A 44 3.28 7.53 3.73
CA GLN A 44 2.16 8.47 3.73
C GLN A 44 1.88 9.02 2.33
N ARG A 45 2.94 9.40 1.59
CA ARG A 45 2.80 10.02 0.28
C ARG A 45 4.05 9.77 -0.56
N TYR A 46 3.87 9.65 -1.88
CA TYR A 46 4.97 9.53 -2.83
C TYR A 46 6.06 10.60 -2.61
N GLY A 47 7.30 10.14 -2.55
CA GLY A 47 8.48 10.98 -2.33
C GLY A 47 8.81 11.29 -0.88
N GLN A 48 7.92 11.03 0.07
CA GLN A 48 8.16 11.17 1.50
C GLN A 48 8.82 9.91 2.10
N ALA A 49 9.12 9.95 3.40
CA ALA A 49 9.73 8.87 4.14
C ALA A 49 8.93 7.55 4.01
N HIS A 50 9.64 6.43 3.95
CA HIS A 50 9.06 5.11 3.92
C HIS A 50 8.53 4.70 5.30
N ALA A 51 7.74 3.63 5.34
CA ALA A 51 7.06 3.16 6.54
C ALA A 51 8.02 2.86 7.69
N GLU A 52 9.15 2.22 7.39
CA GLU A 52 10.18 1.84 8.35
C GLU A 52 10.76 3.08 9.03
N ARG A 53 11.14 4.11 8.25
CA ARG A 53 11.66 5.37 8.77
C ARG A 53 10.62 6.11 9.61
N ASN A 54 9.36 6.13 9.17
CA ASN A 54 8.26 6.72 9.93
C ASN A 54 8.01 5.96 11.24
N ALA A 55 8.08 4.62 11.23
CA ALA A 55 7.93 3.80 12.41
C ALA A 55 9.06 4.03 13.42
N LEU A 56 10.32 4.05 12.95
CA LEU A 56 11.49 4.31 13.78
C LEU A 56 11.45 5.73 14.37
N ALA A 57 11.10 6.74 13.56
CA ALA A 57 10.99 8.12 14.01
C ALA A 57 9.85 8.35 15.03
N SER A 58 8.85 7.47 15.07
CA SER A 58 7.73 7.52 16.01
C SER A 58 7.96 6.74 17.30
N CYS A 59 9.14 6.11 17.47
CA CYS A 59 9.46 5.33 18.66
C CYS A 59 9.43 6.21 19.92
N THR A 60 8.74 5.71 20.94
CA THR A 60 8.61 6.38 22.25
C THR A 60 9.78 6.08 23.19
N GLU A 61 10.63 5.13 22.82
CA GLU A 61 11.84 4.72 23.53
C GLU A 61 12.88 4.23 22.52
N ASP A 62 14.11 3.99 22.95
CA ASP A 62 15.21 3.49 22.10
C ASP A 62 14.84 2.16 21.45
N PRO A 63 14.84 2.07 20.11
CA PRO A 63 14.48 0.87 19.36
C PRO A 63 15.56 -0.23 19.37
N GLN A 64 16.74 0.01 19.95
CA GLN A 64 17.80 -0.99 20.01
C GLN A 64 17.30 -2.30 20.62
N GLY A 65 17.56 -3.41 19.94
CA GLY A 65 17.13 -4.74 20.32
C GLY A 65 15.65 -5.08 20.03
N ALA A 66 14.90 -4.14 19.44
CA ALA A 66 13.48 -4.34 19.09
C ALA A 66 13.31 -5.23 17.85
N THR A 67 12.04 -5.64 17.60
CA THR A 67 11.59 -6.30 16.38
C THR A 67 10.82 -5.31 15.51
N LEU A 68 11.18 -5.22 14.23
CA LEU A 68 10.45 -4.46 13.22
C LEU A 68 9.58 -5.40 12.39
N TYR A 69 8.29 -5.11 12.32
CA TYR A 69 7.33 -5.75 11.39
C TYR A 69 7.09 -4.80 10.22
N VAL A 70 7.24 -5.28 8.99
CA VAL A 70 7.06 -4.49 7.78
C VAL A 70 6.34 -5.31 6.71
N THR A 71 5.35 -4.70 6.04
CA THR A 71 4.49 -5.41 5.08
C THR A 71 5.16 -5.73 3.74
N LEU A 72 6.30 -5.10 3.43
CA LEU A 72 7.08 -5.32 2.21
C LEU A 72 8.57 -5.28 2.54
N GLU A 73 9.38 -6.03 1.80
CA GLU A 73 10.83 -6.07 1.94
C GLU A 73 11.44 -4.65 2.01
N PRO A 74 12.27 -4.33 3.01
CA PRO A 74 12.95 -3.04 3.12
C PRO A 74 13.86 -2.75 1.93
N CYS A 75 13.75 -1.54 1.38
CA CYS A 75 14.56 -1.14 0.24
C CYS A 75 16.06 -0.98 0.61
N CYS A 76 16.94 -1.37 -0.33
CA CYS A 76 18.39 -1.33 -0.20
C CYS A 76 19.08 -0.42 -1.21
N HIS A 77 18.33 0.41 -1.93
CA HIS A 77 18.89 1.32 -2.95
C HIS A 77 18.48 2.76 -2.67
N TYR A 78 19.30 3.69 -3.14
CA TYR A 78 18.98 5.11 -3.12
C TYR A 78 17.94 5.43 -4.21
N GLY A 79 16.80 5.95 -3.78
CA GLY A 79 15.77 6.52 -4.64
C GLY A 79 15.58 8.00 -4.29
N LYS A 80 14.33 8.43 -4.09
CA LYS A 80 14.02 9.75 -3.51
C LYS A 80 14.35 9.82 -2.02
N GLN A 81 14.41 8.68 -1.37
CA GLN A 81 14.78 8.52 0.03
C GLN A 81 15.99 7.59 0.14
N PRO A 82 16.81 7.73 1.19
CA PRO A 82 17.90 6.80 1.45
C PRO A 82 17.36 5.42 1.82
N PRO A 83 18.17 4.34 1.67
CA PRO A 83 17.74 2.97 1.93
C PRO A 83 17.14 2.79 3.32
N CYS A 84 16.05 2.00 3.42
CA CYS A 84 15.45 1.66 4.72
C CYS A 84 16.33 0.67 5.49
N VAL A 85 17.08 -0.18 4.79
CA VAL A 85 18.03 -1.10 5.41
C VAL A 85 19.02 -0.35 6.30
N ASP A 86 19.60 0.77 5.84
CA ASP A 86 20.53 1.58 6.63
C ASP A 86 19.88 2.09 7.92
N ALA A 87 18.66 2.63 7.83
CA ALA A 87 17.93 3.10 9.01
C ALA A 87 17.60 1.99 10.02
N ILE A 88 17.35 0.77 9.54
CA ILE A 88 17.12 -0.40 10.40
C ILE A 88 18.40 -0.81 11.14
N LEU A 89 19.55 -0.79 10.44
CA LEU A 89 20.86 -1.08 11.01
C LEU A 89 21.25 -0.03 12.05
N ASP A 90 21.15 1.25 11.68
CA ASP A 90 21.49 2.39 12.55
C ASP A 90 20.65 2.41 13.84
N ALA A 91 19.39 1.96 13.76
CA ALA A 91 18.49 1.87 14.90
C ALA A 91 18.75 0.65 15.82
N GLY A 92 19.70 -0.22 15.48
CA GLY A 92 20.03 -1.40 16.28
C GLY A 92 18.91 -2.41 16.39
N ILE A 93 18.04 -2.52 15.38
CA ILE A 93 16.97 -3.53 15.34
C ILE A 93 17.59 -4.92 15.34
N HIS A 94 17.10 -5.80 16.20
CA HIS A 94 17.61 -7.18 16.33
C HIS A 94 16.91 -8.16 15.40
N ARG A 95 15.62 -7.96 15.15
CA ARG A 95 14.80 -8.86 14.32
C ARG A 95 13.92 -8.08 13.36
N VAL A 96 13.80 -8.55 12.12
CA VAL A 96 12.87 -8.00 11.11
C VAL A 96 11.93 -9.09 10.63
N VAL A 97 10.62 -8.81 10.68
CA VAL A 97 9.57 -9.69 10.18
C VAL A 97 8.97 -9.05 8.94
N VAL A 98 9.10 -9.73 7.80
CA VAL A 98 8.71 -9.25 6.48
C VAL A 98 7.43 -9.95 6.02
N GLY A 99 6.45 -9.18 5.55
CA GLY A 99 5.21 -9.71 5.01
C GLY A 99 5.39 -10.32 3.62
N SER A 100 5.88 -9.53 2.67
CA SER A 100 6.06 -9.90 1.27
C SER A 100 7.44 -9.50 0.75
N ALA A 101 8.03 -10.30 -0.12
CA ALA A 101 9.22 -9.92 -0.88
C ALA A 101 8.87 -8.83 -1.90
N ASP A 102 9.81 -7.93 -2.20
CA ASP A 102 9.62 -6.94 -3.26
C ASP A 102 9.94 -7.57 -4.62
N PRO A 103 8.99 -7.59 -5.58
CA PRO A 103 9.25 -8.14 -6.92
C PRO A 103 10.15 -7.24 -7.78
N ASN A 104 10.52 -6.06 -7.31
CA ASN A 104 11.40 -5.15 -8.02
C ASN A 104 12.82 -5.72 -8.09
N PRO A 105 13.40 -5.94 -9.29
CA PRO A 105 14.75 -6.49 -9.44
C PRO A 105 15.87 -5.67 -8.76
N LEU A 106 15.61 -4.41 -8.45
CA LEU A 106 16.52 -3.56 -7.69
C LEU A 106 16.56 -3.92 -6.20
N VAL A 107 15.51 -4.51 -5.67
CA VAL A 107 15.33 -4.90 -4.25
C VAL A 107 15.39 -6.42 -4.11
N ALA A 108 14.46 -7.13 -4.64
CA ALA A 108 14.26 -8.59 -4.74
C ALA A 108 15.25 -9.45 -3.94
N GLY A 109 15.04 -9.60 -2.64
CA GLY A 109 15.88 -10.40 -1.73
C GLY A 109 17.17 -9.72 -1.27
N LYS A 110 17.57 -8.60 -1.86
CA LYS A 110 18.84 -7.92 -1.52
C LYS A 110 18.75 -7.21 -0.16
N GLY A 111 17.61 -6.60 0.14
CA GLY A 111 17.38 -5.95 1.42
C GLY A 111 17.49 -6.96 2.57
N ILE A 112 16.83 -8.09 2.43
CA ILE A 112 16.87 -9.21 3.38
C ILE A 112 18.28 -9.77 3.51
N ALA A 113 18.99 -9.98 2.39
CA ALA A 113 20.35 -10.49 2.40
C ALA A 113 21.32 -9.54 3.15
N ILE A 114 21.21 -8.22 2.97
CA ILE A 114 22.01 -7.23 3.69
C ILE A 114 21.72 -7.29 5.19
N LEU A 115 20.44 -7.33 5.59
CA LEU A 115 20.06 -7.41 7.01
C LEU A 115 20.65 -8.67 7.67
N ARG A 116 20.53 -9.83 7.02
CA ARG A 116 21.11 -11.09 7.52
C ARG A 116 22.64 -11.04 7.61
N ALA A 117 23.30 -10.44 6.63
CA ALA A 117 24.75 -10.30 6.64
C ALA A 117 25.27 -9.44 7.83
N HIS A 118 24.42 -8.54 8.34
CA HIS A 118 24.69 -7.74 9.54
C HIS A 118 24.19 -8.36 10.85
N GLY A 119 23.79 -9.65 10.84
CA GLY A 119 23.40 -10.39 12.03
C GLY A 119 21.95 -10.17 12.49
N ILE A 120 21.11 -9.55 11.68
CA ILE A 120 19.69 -9.39 12.00
C ILE A 120 18.94 -10.70 11.70
N ASP A 121 18.12 -11.16 12.65
CA ASP A 121 17.20 -12.28 12.44
C ASP A 121 16.06 -11.85 11.52
N VAL A 122 15.89 -12.48 10.35
CA VAL A 122 14.86 -12.13 9.38
C VAL A 122 13.91 -13.29 9.15
N THR A 123 12.65 -13.09 9.55
CA THR A 123 11.51 -13.98 9.26
C THR A 123 10.73 -13.42 8.07
N GLU A 124 10.48 -14.24 7.05
CA GLU A 124 9.81 -13.84 5.80
C GLU A 124 8.41 -14.45 5.67
N ASN A 125 7.61 -13.91 4.75
CA ASN A 125 6.33 -14.45 4.30
C ASN A 125 5.24 -14.51 5.39
N VAL A 126 5.28 -13.60 6.35
CA VAL A 126 4.25 -13.50 7.39
C VAL A 126 3.03 -12.74 6.85
N LEU A 127 1.92 -13.45 6.65
CA LEU A 127 0.70 -12.96 5.99
C LEU A 127 0.98 -12.50 4.54
N GLN A 128 1.79 -13.25 3.81
CA GLN A 128 2.22 -12.90 2.46
C GLN A 128 1.04 -12.61 1.53
N GLU A 129 0.03 -13.46 1.52
CA GLU A 129 -1.14 -13.31 0.63
C GLU A 129 -1.87 -11.99 0.86
N GLU A 130 -2.04 -11.56 2.13
CA GLU A 130 -2.66 -10.30 2.47
C GLU A 130 -1.78 -9.10 2.08
N CYS A 131 -0.46 -9.23 2.22
CA CYS A 131 0.51 -8.19 1.82
C CYS A 131 0.56 -8.05 0.30
N ASP A 132 0.56 -9.15 -0.45
CA ASP A 132 0.51 -9.17 -1.92
C ASP A 132 -0.79 -8.57 -2.43
N ALA A 133 -1.93 -8.95 -1.86
CA ALA A 133 -3.25 -8.43 -2.22
C ALA A 133 -3.36 -6.91 -2.01
N LEU A 134 -2.70 -6.38 -0.98
CA LEU A 134 -2.63 -4.94 -0.72
C LEU A 134 -1.98 -4.19 -1.89
N ASN A 135 -0.89 -4.74 -2.42
CA ASN A 135 -0.02 -4.10 -3.42
C ASN A 135 -0.13 -4.69 -4.83
N LYS A 136 -1.24 -5.40 -5.16
CA LYS A 136 -1.42 -6.05 -6.46
C LYS A 136 -1.20 -5.15 -7.68
N VAL A 137 -1.56 -3.86 -7.59
CA VAL A 137 -1.37 -2.88 -8.67
C VAL A 137 0.12 -2.60 -8.89
N PHE A 138 0.86 -2.39 -7.81
CA PHE A 138 2.31 -2.19 -7.84
C PHE A 138 3.02 -3.44 -8.36
N PHE A 139 2.70 -4.61 -7.83
CA PHE A 139 3.31 -5.88 -8.24
C PHE A 139 3.05 -6.16 -9.72
N HIS A 140 1.81 -5.98 -10.19
CA HIS A 140 1.49 -6.14 -11.61
C HIS A 140 2.36 -5.23 -12.50
N TYR A 141 2.48 -3.94 -12.14
CA TYR A 141 3.26 -3.01 -12.95
C TYR A 141 4.77 -3.32 -12.92
N ILE A 142 5.32 -3.63 -11.74
CA ILE A 142 6.75 -3.92 -11.61
C ILE A 142 7.16 -5.16 -12.39
N THR A 143 6.31 -6.19 -12.42
CA THR A 143 6.59 -7.45 -13.11
C THR A 143 6.30 -7.40 -14.60
N THR A 144 5.21 -6.74 -15.02
CA THR A 144 4.74 -6.78 -16.42
C THR A 144 5.07 -5.52 -17.23
N LYS A 145 5.36 -4.40 -16.58
CA LYS A 145 5.49 -3.05 -17.16
C LYS A 145 4.21 -2.58 -17.87
N ARG A 146 3.08 -3.20 -17.57
CA ARG A 146 1.76 -2.84 -18.11
C ARG A 146 0.88 -2.25 -17.03
N PRO A 147 -0.03 -1.30 -17.36
CA PRO A 147 -0.96 -0.76 -16.39
C PRO A 147 -1.91 -1.85 -15.89
N PHE A 148 -2.22 -1.78 -14.59
CA PHE A 148 -3.30 -2.60 -14.02
C PHE A 148 -4.64 -1.94 -14.39
N VAL A 149 -5.45 -2.62 -15.18
CA VAL A 149 -6.75 -2.11 -15.63
C VAL A 149 -7.87 -2.71 -14.77
N SER A 150 -8.71 -1.84 -14.22
CA SER A 150 -9.92 -2.23 -13.50
C SER A 150 -11.13 -1.67 -14.22
N MET A 151 -12.02 -2.54 -14.68
CA MET A 151 -13.28 -2.13 -15.31
C MET A 151 -14.38 -1.96 -14.25
N LYS A 152 -15.06 -0.81 -14.27
CA LYS A 152 -16.22 -0.52 -13.44
C LYS A 152 -17.44 -0.26 -14.30
N TYR A 153 -18.49 -0.97 -14.05
CA TYR A 153 -19.80 -0.74 -14.66
C TYR A 153 -20.91 -0.80 -13.59
N ALA A 154 -22.04 -0.15 -13.87
CA ALA A 154 -23.25 -0.28 -13.09
C ALA A 154 -24.30 -0.99 -13.97
N MET A 155 -24.89 -2.03 -13.45
CA MET A 155 -25.94 -2.79 -14.14
C MET A 155 -26.99 -3.30 -13.15
N THR A 156 -28.16 -3.60 -13.64
CA THR A 156 -29.20 -4.34 -12.91
C THR A 156 -28.80 -5.81 -12.74
N MET A 157 -29.54 -6.57 -11.96
CA MET A 157 -29.25 -8.01 -11.76
C MET A 157 -29.39 -8.83 -13.07
N ASP A 158 -30.22 -8.38 -13.99
CA ASP A 158 -30.37 -8.97 -15.32
C ASP A 158 -29.42 -8.36 -16.39
N GLY A 159 -28.40 -7.60 -15.95
CA GLY A 159 -27.31 -7.10 -16.81
C GLY A 159 -27.65 -5.86 -17.63
N LYS A 160 -28.74 -5.13 -17.34
CA LYS A 160 -29.12 -3.92 -18.07
C LYS A 160 -28.40 -2.69 -17.51
N ILE A 161 -27.90 -1.81 -18.40
CA ILE A 161 -27.20 -0.58 -18.03
C ILE A 161 -28.10 0.66 -18.12
N ALA A 162 -29.30 0.53 -18.69
CA ALA A 162 -30.31 1.57 -18.80
C ALA A 162 -31.67 0.93 -19.04
N THR A 163 -32.75 1.72 -18.86
CA THR A 163 -34.10 1.36 -19.33
C THR A 163 -34.18 1.42 -20.86
N TYR A 164 -35.28 0.92 -21.44
CA TYR A 164 -35.55 1.05 -22.89
C TYR A 164 -35.66 2.52 -23.33
N THR A 165 -35.98 3.45 -22.43
CA THR A 165 -36.01 4.90 -22.67
C THR A 165 -34.65 5.56 -22.53
N GLY A 166 -33.59 4.81 -22.21
CA GLY A 166 -32.24 5.35 -21.98
C GLY A 166 -31.99 5.91 -20.57
N ALA A 167 -32.98 5.86 -19.67
CA ALA A 167 -32.79 6.31 -18.30
C ALA A 167 -31.85 5.35 -17.54
N SER A 168 -30.80 5.90 -16.90
CA SER A 168 -29.77 5.13 -16.19
C SER A 168 -29.51 5.61 -14.74
N LYS A 169 -30.22 6.62 -14.29
CA LYS A 169 -30.08 7.20 -12.93
C LYS A 169 -31.28 6.75 -12.07
N TRP A 170 -31.08 6.05 -10.96
CA TRP A 170 -29.86 5.48 -10.44
C TRP A 170 -30.00 3.96 -10.43
N ILE A 171 -29.06 3.22 -11.05
CA ILE A 171 -29.07 1.77 -11.10
C ILE A 171 -28.58 1.18 -9.77
N THR A 172 -27.58 1.85 -9.16
CA THR A 172 -26.96 1.41 -7.90
C THR A 172 -27.27 2.38 -6.76
N GLY A 173 -27.37 1.86 -5.54
CA GLY A 173 -27.63 2.65 -4.34
C GLY A 173 -26.46 3.54 -3.93
N GLU A 174 -26.69 4.41 -2.96
CA GLU A 174 -25.72 5.41 -2.48
C GLU A 174 -24.43 4.78 -1.95
N ILE A 175 -24.53 3.70 -1.17
CA ILE A 175 -23.36 2.99 -0.62
C ILE A 175 -22.42 2.52 -1.74
N ALA A 176 -22.98 1.97 -2.82
CA ALA A 176 -22.19 1.54 -3.98
C ALA A 176 -21.55 2.72 -4.72
N ARG A 177 -22.27 3.84 -4.86
CA ARG A 177 -21.72 5.05 -5.47
C ARG A 177 -20.57 5.64 -4.64
N ASN A 178 -20.70 5.72 -3.32
CA ASN A 178 -19.65 6.14 -2.40
C ASN A 178 -18.41 5.20 -2.46
N HIS A 179 -18.64 3.89 -2.63
CA HIS A 179 -17.55 2.95 -2.86
C HIS A 179 -16.78 3.27 -4.16
N VAL A 180 -17.49 3.61 -5.24
CA VAL A 180 -16.87 4.01 -6.52
C VAL A 180 -16.01 5.25 -6.37
N GLN A 181 -16.41 6.27 -5.59
CA GLN A 181 -15.59 7.46 -5.35
C GLN A 181 -14.28 7.09 -4.65
N ARG A 182 -14.33 6.22 -3.63
CA ARG A 182 -13.12 5.69 -2.98
C ARG A 182 -12.21 4.92 -3.95
N GLN A 183 -12.78 4.16 -4.90
CA GLN A 183 -11.98 3.50 -5.93
C GLN A 183 -11.33 4.50 -6.90
N ARG A 184 -12.01 5.58 -7.26
CA ARG A 184 -11.43 6.66 -8.09
C ARG A 184 -10.21 7.28 -7.43
N HIS A 185 -10.24 7.55 -6.13
CA HIS A 185 -9.08 8.03 -5.38
C HIS A 185 -7.90 7.06 -5.42
N ARG A 186 -8.16 5.74 -5.46
CA ARG A 186 -7.15 4.70 -5.49
C ARG A 186 -6.37 4.62 -6.81
N PHE A 187 -7.00 4.94 -7.94
CA PHE A 187 -6.42 4.80 -9.28
C PHE A 187 -5.92 6.13 -9.82
N ARG A 188 -4.77 6.11 -10.50
CA ARG A 188 -4.14 7.32 -11.06
C ARG A 188 -4.83 7.87 -12.29
N GLY A 189 -5.60 7.06 -13.00
CA GLY A 189 -6.28 7.46 -14.22
C GLY A 189 -7.69 6.88 -14.30
N ILE A 190 -8.60 7.64 -14.88
CA ILE A 190 -9.96 7.22 -15.17
C ILE A 190 -10.14 7.35 -16.66
N MET A 191 -10.55 6.26 -17.31
CA MET A 191 -10.88 6.23 -18.73
C MET A 191 -12.38 6.06 -18.90
N VAL A 192 -12.98 6.90 -19.72
CA VAL A 192 -14.41 6.86 -20.05
C VAL A 192 -14.60 6.98 -21.56
N GLY A 193 -15.71 6.49 -22.08
CA GLY A 193 -16.10 6.73 -23.48
C GLY A 193 -16.32 8.22 -23.74
N VAL A 194 -15.96 8.70 -24.91
CA VAL A 194 -16.11 10.12 -25.30
C VAL A 194 -17.55 10.62 -25.15
N GLY A 195 -18.55 9.79 -25.45
CA GLY A 195 -19.97 10.11 -25.26
C GLY A 195 -20.41 10.22 -23.81
N THR A 196 -19.62 9.71 -22.86
CA THR A 196 -19.91 9.81 -21.43
C THR A 196 -19.56 11.20 -20.87
N ILE A 197 -18.58 11.89 -21.45
CA ILE A 197 -18.09 13.17 -20.97
C ILE A 197 -19.19 14.25 -20.88
N PRO A 198 -19.98 14.52 -21.93
CA PRO A 198 -21.05 15.52 -21.87
C PRO A 198 -22.15 15.20 -20.87
N VAL A 199 -22.46 13.91 -20.71
CA VAL A 199 -23.57 13.43 -19.87
C VAL A 199 -23.17 13.35 -18.39
N SER A 200 -21.90 13.08 -18.10
CA SER A 200 -21.39 12.82 -16.75
C SER A 200 -20.50 13.92 -16.21
N TYR A 201 -20.47 15.10 -16.83
CA TYR A 201 -19.61 16.21 -16.44
C TYR A 201 -19.65 16.54 -14.93
N THR A 202 -20.82 16.48 -14.31
CA THR A 202 -21.00 16.71 -12.88
C THR A 202 -20.49 15.56 -12.00
N HIS A 203 -20.30 14.38 -12.56
CA HIS A 203 -19.85 13.16 -11.85
C HIS A 203 -18.35 12.86 -12.02
N LEU A 204 -17.69 13.50 -12.99
CA LEU A 204 -16.25 13.35 -13.22
C LEU A 204 -15.40 14.28 -12.34
N ARG A 205 -16.03 15.24 -11.66
CA ARG A 205 -15.35 16.23 -10.80
C ARG A 205 -14.80 15.70 -9.48
N ALA A 206 -14.91 14.41 -9.19
CA ALA A 206 -14.48 13.84 -7.91
C ALA A 206 -12.96 13.97 -7.63
N HIS A 207 -12.16 14.43 -8.61
CA HIS A 207 -10.73 14.68 -8.41
C HIS A 207 -10.40 16.16 -8.10
N GLU A 208 -11.36 17.06 -8.24
CA GLU A 208 -11.16 18.52 -8.00
C GLU A 208 -11.42 18.92 -6.54
N THR A 209 -12.03 18.05 -5.73
CA THR A 209 -12.44 18.37 -4.37
C THR A 209 -11.44 17.93 -3.29
N ASP A 210 -10.38 17.20 -3.66
CA ASP A 210 -9.38 16.69 -2.73
C ASP A 210 -7.99 17.36 -2.91
N GLN A 211 -7.96 18.62 -3.36
CA GLN A 211 -6.73 19.44 -3.39
C GLN A 211 -6.70 20.42 -2.23
#